data_6d199b341f1fe9f2bb78043b77320f8c
#
_entry.id   6d199b341f1fe9f2bb78043b77320f8c
#
_cell.length_a   1.000
_cell.length_b   1.000
_cell.length_c   1.000
_cell.angle_alpha   90.00
_cell.angle_beta   90.00
_cell.angle_gamma   90.00
#
_symmetry.space_group_name_H-M   'P 1'
#
loop_
_entity.id
_entity.type
_entity.pdbx_description
1 polymer ?
#
loop_
_entity_poly.entity_id
_entity_poly.type
_entity_poly.pdbx_seq_one_letter_code
_entity_poly.pdbx_strand_id
1 'polypeptide(L)'
;MRRFTLSALLCCTLQMMAQPHFPCSPKLDNPYGVCSHITRPGWDYEIRDNELEIARKNNIGWVRSDLDCGNFFTSHTTSNPALFNNVLNSTEQHGINLLGILTRMQKHSWDDPQYALLVEQLAQAYNGRITHWEAQNEVNLIKGVDSLCQKYVGVLKTTYETLKKVNPRNVVLTSGFGELHEPFHSEFSRLGGWKYCDIFNFHTYFTPEGLISWLDKLKETMVRDGWERPVWLTECGMHTANDRQNSAGFLTDLLPAALRRIGLNPKKSTVGVLCNPETGYNALTANDAVELLSPHFRKVVFTTLAQLHNLSVKETPVLIAAADEYFPGTHLPALTDYVRRGGTIVLAGGMPFYYDAHTSDGIFLNRKELGTSFYKQLHMAPATQWEDPVSHEPLTEVPPCCERNNDIPFSYGWAPTAESPARYMSDANLHPGDSLIPLISAGTAHLRYPIAGIYKLNSDLKGNIIFQTRMYAKISSDKEAEQARRVPRLYLIAFSYGVDKVFWYNLRSREKDLTYSEDNFGLLHRDLSEKPAMQAYHTLTEMCPNGSERPTLTVTDGLYHAKWHKPDSTEMHALWAPTGNKTVRIKKHGHIKVYDHLGNLVNSKDKTLNIKESVYYIEGDLISTLFPC
;
A
#
# COMPACT_ATOMS: atom_id res chain seq x y z
N MET A 1 -6.54 -58.78 -32.11
CA MET A 1 -7.23 -57.48 -32.13
C MET A 1 -7.34 -57.00 -30.69
N ARG A 2 -6.45 -56.13 -30.26
CA ARG A 2 -6.50 -55.45 -28.95
C ARG A 2 -6.92 -54.00 -29.20
N ARG A 3 -8.07 -53.60 -28.72
CA ARG A 3 -8.57 -52.22 -28.77
C ARG A 3 -7.85 -51.42 -27.65
N PHE A 4 -7.10 -50.42 -28.03
CA PHE A 4 -6.62 -49.36 -27.15
C PHE A 4 -7.72 -48.32 -27.05
N THR A 5 -8.32 -48.18 -25.89
CA THR A 5 -9.16 -47.03 -25.52
C THR A 5 -8.28 -45.90 -25.05
N LEU A 6 -8.18 -44.85 -25.86
CA LEU A 6 -7.54 -43.58 -25.49
C LEU A 6 -8.50 -42.83 -24.57
N SER A 7 -8.21 -42.79 -23.27
CA SER A 7 -8.91 -41.90 -22.35
C SER A 7 -8.32 -40.50 -22.52
N ALA A 8 -9.08 -39.63 -23.17
CA ALA A 8 -8.77 -38.20 -23.18
C ALA A 8 -9.04 -37.63 -21.75
N LEU A 9 -7.97 -37.32 -21.05
CA LEU A 9 -8.08 -36.47 -19.85
C LEU A 9 -8.49 -35.07 -20.31
N LEU A 10 -9.75 -34.71 -20.11
CA LEU A 10 -10.22 -33.34 -20.18
C LEU A 10 -9.63 -32.60 -18.96
N CYS A 11 -8.54 -31.85 -19.17
CA CYS A 11 -8.13 -30.82 -18.23
C CYS A 11 -9.17 -29.70 -18.26
N CYS A 12 -10.19 -29.78 -17.42
CA CYS A 12 -11.04 -28.63 -17.11
C CYS A 12 -10.20 -27.63 -16.33
N THR A 13 -9.63 -26.64 -17.02
CA THR A 13 -9.15 -25.43 -16.37
C THR A 13 -10.38 -24.76 -15.74
N LEU A 14 -10.44 -24.74 -14.41
CA LEU A 14 -11.47 -23.97 -13.69
C LEU A 14 -11.28 -22.48 -14.06
N GLN A 15 -12.17 -21.99 -14.87
CA GLN A 15 -12.29 -20.59 -15.20
C GLN A 15 -13.02 -19.91 -14.03
N MET A 16 -12.31 -19.21 -13.17
CA MET A 16 -12.92 -18.41 -12.11
C MET A 16 -13.49 -17.14 -12.74
N MET A 17 -14.78 -17.03 -12.82
CA MET A 17 -15.48 -15.78 -13.15
C MET A 17 -15.83 -15.08 -11.85
N ALA A 18 -15.30 -13.88 -11.64
CA ALA A 18 -15.71 -13.04 -10.53
C ALA A 18 -17.15 -12.55 -10.75
N GLN A 19 -17.98 -12.77 -9.75
CA GLN A 19 -19.32 -12.20 -9.68
C GLN A 19 -19.33 -11.11 -8.62
N PRO A 20 -20.18 -10.06 -8.75
CA PRO A 20 -20.32 -9.07 -7.70
C PRO A 20 -20.62 -9.74 -6.34
N HIS A 21 -19.80 -9.42 -5.35
CA HIS A 21 -19.89 -10.00 -4.01
C HIS A 21 -20.86 -9.23 -3.11
N PHE A 22 -21.05 -7.94 -3.39
CA PHE A 22 -21.78 -7.03 -2.52
C PHE A 22 -23.01 -6.47 -3.24
N PRO A 23 -24.04 -6.02 -2.50
CA PRO A 23 -25.17 -5.29 -3.08
C PRO A 23 -24.65 -4.07 -3.85
N CYS A 24 -24.87 -4.05 -5.15
CA CYS A 24 -24.40 -2.99 -6.04
C CYS A 24 -25.31 -2.82 -7.24
N SER A 25 -25.24 -1.64 -7.88
CA SER A 25 -25.88 -1.43 -9.18
C SER A 25 -25.16 -2.23 -10.28
N PRO A 26 -25.87 -2.75 -11.30
CA PRO A 26 -25.26 -3.39 -12.46
C PRO A 26 -24.44 -2.41 -13.31
N LYS A 27 -24.67 -1.12 -13.18
CA LYS A 27 -23.90 -0.05 -13.81
C LYS A 27 -23.13 0.74 -12.77
N LEU A 28 -21.97 1.21 -13.15
CA LEU A 28 -21.16 2.11 -12.35
C LEU A 28 -21.85 3.48 -12.25
N ASP A 29 -21.99 3.99 -11.03
CA ASP A 29 -22.57 5.31 -10.77
C ASP A 29 -21.54 6.18 -10.06
N ASN A 30 -20.95 7.12 -10.80
CA ASN A 30 -19.93 8.05 -10.32
C ASN A 30 -18.86 7.36 -9.43
N PRO A 31 -18.14 6.34 -9.97
CA PRO A 31 -17.37 5.42 -9.15
C PRO A 31 -15.99 5.94 -8.75
N TYR A 32 -15.56 7.06 -9.29
CA TYR A 32 -14.20 7.59 -9.22
C TYR A 32 -14.03 8.64 -8.13
N GLY A 33 -13.17 8.38 -7.16
CA GLY A 33 -12.85 9.29 -6.06
C GLY A 33 -11.36 9.41 -5.79
N VAL A 34 -11.00 10.47 -5.07
CA VAL A 34 -9.65 10.67 -4.52
C VAL A 34 -9.73 11.18 -3.09
N CYS A 35 -8.72 10.89 -2.30
CA CYS A 35 -8.50 11.57 -1.02
C CYS A 35 -7.75 12.87 -1.28
N SER A 36 -8.19 13.95 -0.68
CA SER A 36 -7.48 15.23 -0.67
C SER A 36 -7.73 15.96 0.64
N HIS A 37 -6.70 16.61 1.16
CA HIS A 37 -6.77 17.29 2.46
C HIS A 37 -7.26 18.74 2.34
N ILE A 38 -8.17 19.02 1.41
CA ILE A 38 -8.67 20.37 1.11
C ILE A 38 -9.32 21.09 2.29
N THR A 39 -9.66 20.36 3.35
CA THR A 39 -10.27 20.92 4.56
C THR A 39 -9.28 21.14 5.70
N ARG A 40 -8.03 20.68 5.61
CA ARG A 40 -7.05 20.77 6.69
C ARG A 40 -6.40 22.15 6.75
N PRO A 41 -6.31 22.79 7.94
CA PRO A 41 -5.54 24.01 8.13
C PRO A 41 -4.07 23.82 7.75
N GLY A 42 -3.49 24.82 7.06
CA GLY A 42 -2.08 24.77 6.65
C GLY A 42 -1.77 23.91 5.42
N TRP A 43 -2.75 23.21 4.87
CA TRP A 43 -2.66 22.60 3.56
C TRP A 43 -2.92 23.69 2.53
N ASP A 44 -2.03 23.86 1.56
CA ASP A 44 -2.03 24.94 0.55
C ASP A 44 -3.42 25.25 -0.06
N TYR A 45 -4.23 25.98 0.67
CA TYR A 45 -5.60 26.31 0.26
C TYR A 45 -5.68 27.14 -1.03
N GLU A 46 -4.62 27.88 -1.32
CA GLU A 46 -4.53 28.72 -2.51
C GLU A 46 -4.62 27.93 -3.81
N ILE A 47 -4.25 26.64 -3.76
CA ILE A 47 -4.26 25.77 -4.95
C ILE A 47 -5.44 24.79 -4.97
N ARG A 48 -6.32 24.81 -3.97
CA ARG A 48 -7.48 23.90 -3.87
C ARG A 48 -8.33 23.89 -5.12
N ASP A 49 -8.66 25.06 -5.67
CA ASP A 49 -9.50 25.17 -6.84
C ASP A 49 -8.82 24.58 -8.09
N ASN A 50 -7.49 24.69 -8.18
CA ASN A 50 -6.71 24.02 -9.23
C ASN A 50 -6.72 22.50 -9.07
N GLU A 51 -6.61 21.98 -7.83
CA GLU A 51 -6.75 20.55 -7.56
C GLU A 51 -8.13 20.02 -7.99
N LEU A 52 -9.20 20.72 -7.64
CA LEU A 52 -10.56 20.34 -7.99
C LEU A 52 -10.82 20.44 -9.50
N GLU A 53 -10.25 21.44 -10.19
CA GLU A 53 -10.34 21.53 -11.63
C GLU A 53 -9.60 20.39 -12.35
N ILE A 54 -8.42 19.98 -11.84
CA ILE A 54 -7.71 18.81 -12.35
C ILE A 54 -8.54 17.55 -12.10
N ALA A 55 -9.12 17.39 -10.91
CA ALA A 55 -9.98 16.26 -10.61
C ALA A 55 -11.17 16.18 -11.57
N ARG A 56 -11.86 17.30 -11.79
CA ARG A 56 -12.98 17.39 -12.74
C ARG A 56 -12.57 17.02 -14.18
N LYS A 57 -11.43 17.53 -14.67
CA LYS A 57 -10.91 17.22 -16.01
C LYS A 57 -10.59 15.73 -16.20
N ASN A 58 -10.28 15.05 -15.11
CA ASN A 58 -9.97 13.61 -15.09
C ASN A 58 -11.18 12.74 -14.70
N ASN A 59 -12.42 13.28 -14.81
CA ASN A 59 -13.67 12.58 -14.52
C ASN A 59 -13.78 12.04 -13.08
N ILE A 60 -13.10 12.68 -12.13
CA ILE A 60 -13.18 12.36 -10.70
C ILE A 60 -14.42 13.06 -10.14
N GLY A 61 -15.36 12.28 -9.64
CA GLY A 61 -16.65 12.81 -9.15
C GLY A 61 -16.73 12.94 -7.62
N TRP A 62 -15.71 12.47 -6.88
CA TRP A 62 -15.68 12.47 -5.42
C TRP A 62 -14.35 12.91 -4.87
N VAL A 63 -14.41 13.72 -3.81
CA VAL A 63 -13.26 14.00 -2.93
C VAL A 63 -13.62 13.56 -1.52
N ARG A 64 -12.72 12.81 -0.88
CA ARG A 64 -12.81 12.44 0.54
C ARG A 64 -11.87 13.32 1.36
N SER A 65 -12.40 13.97 2.39
CA SER A 65 -11.63 14.88 3.22
C SER A 65 -12.15 14.93 4.66
N ASP A 66 -11.28 15.29 5.59
CA ASP A 66 -11.62 15.40 7.01
C ASP A 66 -12.60 16.55 7.25
N LEU A 67 -13.61 16.28 8.07
CA LEU A 67 -14.38 17.30 8.76
C LEU A 67 -14.02 17.22 10.25
N ASP A 68 -12.96 17.89 10.65
CA ASP A 68 -12.53 17.90 12.04
C ASP A 68 -13.58 18.61 12.90
N CYS A 69 -14.47 17.81 13.49
CA CYS A 69 -15.59 18.30 14.32
C CYS A 69 -15.14 19.24 15.44
N GLY A 70 -13.89 19.09 15.88
CA GLY A 70 -13.42 19.93 16.96
C GLY A 70 -12.94 21.29 16.56
N ASN A 71 -12.37 21.36 15.40
CA ASN A 71 -11.94 22.63 14.88
C ASN A 71 -13.11 23.51 14.41
N PHE A 72 -14.26 22.90 14.17
CA PHE A 72 -15.45 23.61 13.75
C PHE A 72 -16.05 24.51 14.85
N PHE A 73 -15.91 24.11 16.14
CA PHE A 73 -16.62 24.72 17.25
C PHE A 73 -15.75 25.44 18.30
N THR A 74 -14.44 25.32 18.23
CA THR A 74 -13.57 25.95 19.24
C THR A 74 -13.02 27.28 18.73
N SER A 75 -13.24 28.32 19.55
CA SER A 75 -12.78 29.70 19.31
C SER A 75 -11.24 29.87 19.27
N HIS A 76 -10.49 28.81 19.54
CA HIS A 76 -9.02 28.83 19.63
C HIS A 76 -8.29 28.19 18.46
N THR A 77 -9.02 27.66 17.47
CA THR A 77 -8.42 27.08 16.26
C THR A 77 -8.92 27.81 15.03
N THR A 78 -8.06 27.91 14.04
CA THR A 78 -8.28 28.60 12.75
C THR A 78 -9.37 27.96 11.87
N SER A 79 -10.11 26.98 12.36
CA SER A 79 -11.23 26.36 11.64
C SER A 79 -12.48 27.17 11.81
N ASN A 80 -12.67 28.01 10.86
CA ASN A 80 -13.82 28.88 10.72
C ASN A 80 -14.90 28.12 9.92
N PRO A 81 -16.19 28.16 10.29
CA PRO A 81 -17.29 27.73 9.41
C PRO A 81 -17.21 28.30 8.00
N ALA A 82 -16.65 29.49 7.83
CA ALA A 82 -16.38 30.09 6.54
C ALA A 82 -15.44 29.22 5.68
N LEU A 83 -14.47 28.51 6.27
CA LEU A 83 -13.57 27.63 5.53
C LEU A 83 -14.34 26.45 4.91
N PHE A 84 -15.14 25.74 5.70
CA PHE A 84 -15.93 24.62 5.20
C PHE A 84 -16.95 25.07 4.16
N ASN A 85 -17.56 26.24 4.33
CA ASN A 85 -18.42 26.84 3.31
C ASN A 85 -17.65 27.11 2.00
N ASN A 86 -16.43 27.64 2.09
CA ASN A 86 -15.60 27.87 0.93
C ASN A 86 -15.21 26.56 0.23
N VAL A 87 -14.87 25.53 0.99
CA VAL A 87 -14.59 24.18 0.43
C VAL A 87 -15.82 23.64 -0.28
N LEU A 88 -16.99 23.68 0.35
CA LEU A 88 -18.22 23.19 -0.26
C LEU A 88 -18.62 23.99 -1.50
N ASN A 89 -18.50 25.32 -1.46
CA ASN A 89 -18.75 26.15 -2.64
C ASN A 89 -17.82 25.76 -3.80
N SER A 90 -16.55 25.50 -3.50
CA SER A 90 -15.58 25.08 -4.50
C SER A 90 -15.88 23.68 -5.05
N THR A 91 -16.20 22.70 -4.21
CA THR A 91 -16.59 21.35 -4.68
C THR A 91 -17.86 21.37 -5.52
N GLU A 92 -18.88 22.12 -5.10
CA GLU A 92 -20.14 22.31 -5.85
C GLU A 92 -19.90 23.01 -7.21
N GLN A 93 -19.07 24.04 -7.24
CA GLN A 93 -18.72 24.76 -8.46
C GLN A 93 -18.04 23.84 -9.49
N HIS A 94 -17.24 22.88 -9.03
CA HIS A 94 -16.58 21.91 -9.90
C HIS A 94 -17.41 20.64 -10.15
N GLY A 95 -18.61 20.52 -9.55
CA GLY A 95 -19.47 19.36 -9.70
C GLY A 95 -18.93 18.09 -9.02
N ILE A 96 -18.12 18.26 -7.96
CA ILE A 96 -17.49 17.19 -7.21
C ILE A 96 -18.23 16.99 -5.89
N ASN A 97 -18.54 15.74 -5.54
CA ASN A 97 -19.16 15.40 -4.27
C ASN A 97 -18.11 15.30 -3.16
N LEU A 98 -18.49 15.70 -1.94
CA LEU A 98 -17.64 15.56 -0.76
C LEU A 98 -18.11 14.36 0.08
N LEU A 99 -17.20 13.39 0.31
CA LEU A 99 -17.31 12.43 1.40
C LEU A 99 -16.62 13.03 2.63
N GLY A 100 -17.41 13.42 3.62
CA GLY A 100 -16.91 14.07 4.82
C GLY A 100 -16.60 13.07 5.94
N ILE A 101 -15.36 13.06 6.42
CA ILE A 101 -14.93 12.20 7.53
C ILE A 101 -15.15 12.94 8.84
N LEU A 102 -15.99 12.42 9.70
CA LEU A 102 -16.20 12.92 11.06
C LEU A 102 -15.06 12.43 11.96
N THR A 103 -13.92 13.12 11.92
CA THR A 103 -12.76 12.80 12.77
C THR A 103 -12.89 13.43 14.16
N ARG A 104 -12.09 12.99 15.13
CA ARG A 104 -11.80 13.60 16.44
C ARG A 104 -11.92 12.69 17.65
N MET A 105 -12.73 11.63 17.64
CA MET A 105 -12.86 10.78 18.83
C MET A 105 -11.54 10.11 19.23
N GLN A 106 -10.58 10.02 18.31
CA GLN A 106 -9.22 9.52 18.59
C GLN A 106 -8.43 10.36 19.61
N LYS A 107 -8.76 11.65 19.72
CA LYS A 107 -8.07 12.62 20.61
C LYS A 107 -8.89 13.00 21.85
N HIS A 108 -10.12 12.52 21.95
CA HIS A 108 -11.06 12.85 23.04
C HIS A 108 -11.62 11.59 23.69
N SER A 109 -12.38 11.78 24.76
CA SER A 109 -13.11 10.68 25.39
C SER A 109 -14.12 10.10 24.40
N TRP A 110 -14.09 8.78 24.22
CA TRP A 110 -15.07 8.04 23.42
C TRP A 110 -16.50 8.15 23.96
N ASP A 111 -16.64 8.69 25.19
CA ASP A 111 -17.90 8.89 25.89
C ASP A 111 -18.27 10.39 25.97
N ASP A 112 -17.72 11.23 25.07
CA ASP A 112 -17.99 12.67 25.07
C ASP A 112 -19.49 12.95 24.83
N PRO A 113 -20.24 13.46 25.81
CA PRO A 113 -21.67 13.71 25.68
C PRO A 113 -21.99 14.83 24.68
N GLN A 114 -20.99 15.65 24.29
CA GLN A 114 -21.16 16.72 23.32
C GLN A 114 -21.04 16.20 21.87
N TYR A 115 -20.55 15.00 21.65
CA TYR A 115 -20.33 14.47 20.30
C TYR A 115 -21.61 14.46 19.45
N ALA A 116 -22.72 13.98 20.00
CA ALA A 116 -24.00 13.98 19.30
C ALA A 116 -24.44 15.40 18.88
N LEU A 117 -24.27 16.38 19.78
CA LEU A 117 -24.58 17.78 19.48
C LEU A 117 -23.70 18.33 18.36
N LEU A 118 -22.41 18.02 18.37
CA LEU A 118 -21.47 18.44 17.32
C LEU A 118 -21.85 17.86 15.95
N VAL A 119 -22.19 16.57 15.90
CA VAL A 119 -22.65 15.91 14.67
C VAL A 119 -23.97 16.52 14.19
N GLU A 120 -24.91 16.78 15.10
CA GLU A 120 -26.20 17.40 14.75
C GLU A 120 -26.02 18.81 14.16
N GLN A 121 -25.17 19.63 14.76
CA GLN A 121 -24.90 20.98 14.29
C GLN A 121 -24.23 20.99 12.90
N LEU A 122 -23.25 20.09 12.67
CA LEU A 122 -22.63 19.92 11.35
C LEU A 122 -23.66 19.47 10.30
N ALA A 123 -24.45 18.45 10.64
CA ALA A 123 -25.46 17.93 9.74
C ALA A 123 -26.54 18.97 9.39
N GLN A 124 -26.94 19.82 10.35
CA GLN A 124 -27.86 20.92 10.11
C GLN A 124 -27.24 22.02 9.24
N ALA A 125 -26.00 22.42 9.55
CA ALA A 125 -25.29 23.47 8.81
C ALA A 125 -25.07 23.12 7.33
N TYR A 126 -24.85 21.83 7.03
CA TYR A 126 -24.55 21.35 5.68
C TYR A 126 -25.61 20.41 5.11
N ASN A 127 -26.83 20.51 5.61
CA ASN A 127 -27.95 19.66 5.19
C ASN A 127 -28.19 19.75 3.67
N GLY A 128 -28.08 18.59 3.01
CA GLY A 128 -28.23 18.47 1.56
C GLY A 128 -26.98 18.85 0.74
N ARG A 129 -25.99 19.51 1.33
CA ARG A 129 -24.70 19.83 0.70
C ARG A 129 -23.69 18.69 0.90
N ILE A 130 -23.64 18.14 2.12
CA ILE A 130 -22.94 16.89 2.41
C ILE A 130 -23.99 15.82 2.62
N THR A 131 -23.95 14.75 1.85
CA THR A 131 -24.92 13.66 1.89
C THR A 131 -24.32 12.35 2.39
N HIS A 132 -23.00 12.20 2.29
CA HIS A 132 -22.27 11.01 2.66
C HIS A 132 -21.25 11.34 3.76
N TRP A 133 -21.35 10.61 4.87
CA TRP A 133 -20.62 10.88 6.10
C TRP A 133 -19.89 9.62 6.56
N GLU A 134 -18.60 9.71 6.73
CA GLU A 134 -17.77 8.61 7.24
C GLU A 134 -17.56 8.78 8.75
N ALA A 135 -17.87 7.74 9.53
CA ALA A 135 -17.84 7.80 11.00
C ALA A 135 -16.44 7.44 11.52
N GLN A 136 -15.57 8.42 11.66
CA GLN A 136 -14.17 8.31 12.07
C GLN A 136 -13.27 7.76 10.94
N ASN A 137 -11.98 7.52 11.23
CA ASN A 137 -11.00 6.99 10.30
C ASN A 137 -10.19 5.87 10.95
N GLU A 138 -10.14 4.70 10.31
CA GLU A 138 -9.29 3.55 10.66
C GLU A 138 -9.27 3.19 12.15
N VAL A 139 -10.41 3.23 12.80
CA VAL A 139 -10.49 3.01 14.26
C VAL A 139 -9.93 1.67 14.70
N ASN A 140 -10.01 0.64 13.85
CA ASN A 140 -9.47 -0.70 14.16
C ASN A 140 -7.94 -0.73 14.29
N LEU A 141 -7.24 0.32 13.85
CA LEU A 141 -5.78 0.46 13.98
C LEU A 141 -5.36 1.24 15.24
N ILE A 142 -6.31 1.81 15.99
CA ILE A 142 -6.01 2.58 17.21
C ILE A 142 -5.54 1.62 18.30
N LYS A 143 -4.43 1.98 18.96
CA LYS A 143 -3.80 1.19 20.02
C LYS A 143 -4.06 1.79 21.40
N GLY A 144 -3.98 0.94 22.44
CA GLY A 144 -4.04 1.40 23.84
C GLY A 144 -5.41 1.84 24.33
N VAL A 145 -6.48 1.48 23.62
CA VAL A 145 -7.86 1.78 24.02
C VAL A 145 -8.58 0.48 24.38
N ASP A 146 -8.87 0.30 25.66
CA ASP A 146 -9.64 -0.86 26.12
C ASP A 146 -11.06 -0.84 25.55
N SER A 147 -11.55 -2.02 25.13
CA SER A 147 -12.88 -2.19 24.55
C SER A 147 -13.14 -1.27 23.35
N LEU A 148 -12.11 -1.05 22.54
CA LEU A 148 -12.15 -0.13 21.39
C LEU A 148 -13.34 -0.38 20.46
N CYS A 149 -13.59 -1.63 20.10
CA CYS A 149 -14.70 -1.97 19.22
C CYS A 149 -16.06 -1.60 19.81
N GLN A 150 -16.27 -1.86 21.10
CA GLN A 150 -17.52 -1.49 21.80
C GLN A 150 -17.71 0.03 21.82
N LYS A 151 -16.65 0.79 22.11
CA LYS A 151 -16.68 2.26 22.10
C LYS A 151 -16.99 2.79 20.70
N TYR A 152 -16.35 2.22 19.69
CA TYR A 152 -16.60 2.61 18.31
C TYR A 152 -18.05 2.33 17.87
N VAL A 153 -18.61 1.17 18.20
CA VAL A 153 -20.02 0.86 17.89
C VAL A 153 -20.97 1.86 18.55
N GLY A 154 -20.66 2.31 19.77
CA GLY A 154 -21.40 3.39 20.44
C GLY A 154 -21.33 4.72 19.66
N VAL A 155 -20.14 5.12 19.23
CA VAL A 155 -19.94 6.32 18.40
C VAL A 155 -20.64 6.22 17.06
N LEU A 156 -20.51 5.07 16.37
CA LEU A 156 -21.15 4.83 15.09
C LEU A 156 -22.68 4.89 15.20
N LYS A 157 -23.25 4.30 16.27
CA LYS A 157 -24.68 4.39 16.56
C LYS A 157 -25.12 5.83 16.75
N THR A 158 -24.43 6.59 17.59
CA THR A 158 -24.72 8.00 17.84
C THR A 158 -24.66 8.82 16.55
N THR A 159 -23.62 8.61 15.73
CA THR A 159 -23.46 9.24 14.42
C THR A 159 -24.65 8.94 13.51
N TYR A 160 -24.97 7.66 13.37
CA TYR A 160 -26.06 7.20 12.50
C TYR A 160 -27.41 7.77 12.90
N GLU A 161 -27.79 7.62 14.17
CA GLU A 161 -29.08 8.09 14.69
C GLU A 161 -29.21 9.61 14.57
N THR A 162 -28.14 10.36 14.88
CA THR A 162 -28.12 11.80 14.78
C THR A 162 -28.22 12.30 13.33
N LEU A 163 -27.43 11.74 12.42
CA LEU A 163 -27.48 12.10 11.00
C LEU A 163 -28.84 11.77 10.37
N LYS A 164 -29.42 10.60 10.69
CA LYS A 164 -30.73 10.20 10.19
C LYS A 164 -31.87 11.04 10.76
N LYS A 165 -31.76 11.51 12.01
CA LYS A 165 -32.70 12.45 12.63
C LYS A 165 -32.72 13.79 11.91
N VAL A 166 -31.55 14.33 11.53
CA VAL A 166 -31.45 15.60 10.80
C VAL A 166 -31.98 15.45 9.38
N ASN A 167 -31.57 14.40 8.67
CA ASN A 167 -32.04 14.12 7.33
C ASN A 167 -31.97 12.60 7.06
N PRO A 168 -33.12 11.94 6.92
CA PRO A 168 -33.17 10.47 6.65
C PRO A 168 -32.42 10.05 5.39
N ARG A 169 -32.13 10.97 4.45
CA ARG A 169 -31.37 10.72 3.22
C ARG A 169 -29.85 10.77 3.43
N ASN A 170 -29.37 11.20 4.60
CA ASN A 170 -27.95 11.12 4.92
C ASN A 170 -27.48 9.65 4.86
N VAL A 171 -26.36 9.42 4.21
CA VAL A 171 -25.73 8.10 4.06
C VAL A 171 -24.55 8.04 5.02
N VAL A 172 -24.50 7.00 5.85
CA VAL A 172 -23.48 6.82 6.88
C VAL A 172 -22.58 5.65 6.51
N LEU A 173 -21.29 5.92 6.39
CA LEU A 173 -20.25 4.94 6.19
C LEU A 173 -19.60 4.55 7.52
N THR A 174 -19.00 3.37 7.58
CA THR A 174 -18.12 2.96 8.69
C THR A 174 -16.87 3.84 8.76
N SER A 175 -15.84 3.45 9.51
CA SER A 175 -14.64 4.28 9.71
C SER A 175 -13.53 4.08 8.66
N GLY A 176 -13.83 3.49 7.50
CA GLY A 176 -12.76 3.11 6.59
C GLY A 176 -11.78 2.16 7.27
N PHE A 177 -12.23 0.96 7.62
CA PHE A 177 -11.37 0.03 8.36
C PHE A 177 -10.09 -0.26 7.59
N GLY A 178 -8.95 0.10 8.18
CA GLY A 178 -7.65 -0.28 7.67
C GLY A 178 -7.43 -1.75 7.94
N GLU A 179 -7.11 -2.52 6.91
CA GLU A 179 -6.88 -3.96 6.96
C GLU A 179 -8.07 -4.79 7.52
N LEU A 180 -8.22 -6.01 7.09
CA LEU A 180 -9.24 -6.91 7.65
C LEU A 180 -8.68 -7.57 8.92
N HIS A 181 -9.03 -7.01 10.07
CA HIS A 181 -8.60 -7.52 11.38
C HIS A 181 -9.72 -8.36 11.99
N GLU A 182 -9.67 -9.68 11.83
CA GLU A 182 -10.74 -10.62 12.23
C GLU A 182 -11.25 -10.44 13.67
N PRO A 183 -10.41 -10.30 14.72
CA PRO A 183 -10.93 -10.08 16.07
C PRO A 183 -11.80 -8.85 16.19
N PHE A 184 -11.43 -7.74 15.52
CA PHE A 184 -12.19 -6.51 15.55
C PHE A 184 -13.52 -6.66 14.78
N HIS A 185 -13.48 -7.24 13.57
CA HIS A 185 -14.66 -7.40 12.72
C HIS A 185 -15.67 -8.38 13.31
N SER A 186 -15.21 -9.48 13.90
CA SER A 186 -16.07 -10.42 14.60
C SER A 186 -16.77 -9.77 15.81
N GLU A 187 -16.04 -8.96 16.57
CA GLU A 187 -16.62 -8.22 17.69
C GLU A 187 -17.56 -7.12 17.23
N PHE A 188 -17.24 -6.41 16.14
CA PHE A 188 -18.11 -5.42 15.51
C PHE A 188 -19.45 -6.03 15.11
N SER A 189 -19.42 -7.21 14.50
CA SER A 189 -20.63 -7.95 14.13
C SER A 189 -21.42 -8.41 15.36
N ARG A 190 -20.74 -8.98 16.36
CA ARG A 190 -21.36 -9.44 17.62
C ARG A 190 -22.07 -8.29 18.36
N LEU A 191 -21.49 -7.09 18.33
CA LEU A 191 -22.09 -5.90 18.92
C LEU A 191 -23.20 -5.27 18.07
N GLY A 192 -23.47 -5.81 16.89
CA GLY A 192 -24.48 -5.33 15.97
C GLY A 192 -24.14 -4.01 15.28
N GLY A 193 -22.85 -3.73 15.08
CA GLY A 193 -22.36 -2.51 14.44
C GLY A 193 -22.91 -2.30 13.03
N TRP A 194 -23.17 -3.38 12.29
CA TRP A 194 -23.80 -3.36 10.96
C TRP A 194 -25.16 -2.66 10.89
N LYS A 195 -25.84 -2.50 12.03
CA LYS A 195 -27.16 -1.81 12.12
C LYS A 195 -27.03 -0.30 11.92
N TYR A 196 -25.85 0.24 12.12
CA TYR A 196 -25.60 1.67 12.19
C TYR A 196 -24.72 2.19 11.05
N CYS A 197 -24.73 1.49 9.90
CA CYS A 197 -24.14 1.98 8.66
C CYS A 197 -25.03 1.62 7.46
N ASP A 198 -25.05 2.49 6.46
CA ASP A 198 -25.66 2.24 5.17
C ASP A 198 -24.67 1.57 4.21
N ILE A 199 -23.39 1.90 4.33
CA ILE A 199 -22.29 1.45 3.49
C ILE A 199 -21.14 1.00 4.40
N PHE A 200 -20.57 -0.16 4.09
CA PHE A 200 -19.30 -0.57 4.66
C PHE A 200 -18.16 0.00 3.83
N ASN A 201 -17.17 0.60 4.48
CA ASN A 201 -15.99 1.08 3.77
C ASN A 201 -14.70 0.59 4.44
N PHE A 202 -13.67 0.47 3.62
CA PHE A 202 -12.39 -0.06 4.03
C PHE A 202 -11.24 0.60 3.28
N HIS A 203 -10.03 0.38 3.78
CA HIS A 203 -8.78 0.82 3.19
C HIS A 203 -7.89 -0.38 2.90
N THR A 204 -7.11 -0.28 1.82
CA THR A 204 -6.07 -1.26 1.50
C THR A 204 -4.96 -0.64 0.67
N TYR A 205 -3.73 -1.01 1.00
CA TYR A 205 -2.52 -0.60 0.27
C TYR A 205 -1.78 -1.81 -0.31
N PHE A 206 -2.47 -2.95 -0.42
CA PHE A 206 -1.94 -4.16 -1.03
C PHE A 206 -1.75 -4.03 -2.55
N THR A 207 -1.15 -5.05 -3.14
CA THR A 207 -1.15 -5.18 -4.60
C THR A 207 -2.58 -5.26 -5.11
N PRO A 208 -2.86 -4.80 -6.34
CA PRO A 208 -4.21 -4.89 -6.89
C PRO A 208 -4.80 -6.31 -6.83
N GLU A 209 -3.99 -7.31 -7.12
CA GLU A 209 -4.41 -8.72 -7.13
C GLU A 209 -4.65 -9.27 -5.70
N GLY A 210 -3.94 -8.75 -4.70
CA GLY A 210 -4.17 -9.07 -3.28
C GLY A 210 -5.53 -8.58 -2.77
N LEU A 211 -6.14 -7.59 -3.44
CA LEU A 211 -7.48 -7.13 -3.13
C LEU A 211 -8.54 -8.25 -3.30
N ILE A 212 -8.32 -9.19 -4.22
CA ILE A 212 -9.27 -10.29 -4.49
C ILE A 212 -9.54 -11.09 -3.23
N SER A 213 -8.47 -11.64 -2.62
CA SER A 213 -8.59 -12.44 -1.39
C SER A 213 -9.22 -11.65 -0.24
N TRP A 214 -8.91 -10.35 -0.17
CA TRP A 214 -9.51 -9.47 0.82
C TRP A 214 -11.03 -9.33 0.64
N LEU A 215 -11.50 -9.14 -0.60
CA LEU A 215 -12.92 -9.01 -0.93
C LEU A 215 -13.67 -10.33 -0.73
N ASP A 216 -13.05 -11.47 -1.08
CA ASP A 216 -13.60 -12.80 -0.81
C ASP A 216 -13.81 -13.00 0.70
N LYS A 217 -12.82 -12.66 1.51
CA LYS A 217 -12.90 -12.77 2.96
C LYS A 217 -13.93 -11.84 3.58
N LEU A 218 -14.03 -10.61 3.09
CA LEU A 218 -15.08 -9.69 3.53
C LEU A 218 -16.47 -10.26 3.23
N LYS A 219 -16.67 -10.82 2.01
CA LYS A 219 -17.94 -11.47 1.66
C LYS A 219 -18.26 -12.63 2.59
N GLU A 220 -17.31 -13.52 2.84
CA GLU A 220 -17.49 -14.63 3.79
C GLU A 220 -17.91 -14.12 5.18
N THR A 221 -17.25 -13.06 5.67
CA THR A 221 -17.55 -12.44 6.96
C THR A 221 -18.96 -11.88 7.00
N MET A 222 -19.36 -11.13 5.96
CA MET A 222 -20.73 -10.57 5.87
C MET A 222 -21.79 -11.66 5.82
N VAL A 223 -21.58 -12.73 5.03
CA VAL A 223 -22.51 -13.86 4.93
C VAL A 223 -22.61 -14.61 6.25
N ARG A 224 -21.48 -14.91 6.89
CA ARG A 224 -21.43 -15.58 8.20
C ARG A 224 -22.22 -14.82 9.25
N ASP A 225 -22.10 -13.50 9.25
CA ASP A 225 -22.68 -12.64 10.26
C ASP A 225 -24.13 -12.18 9.90
N GLY A 226 -24.63 -12.58 8.74
CA GLY A 226 -25.99 -12.32 8.28
C GLY A 226 -26.26 -10.88 7.81
N TRP A 227 -25.22 -10.17 7.37
CA TRP A 227 -25.31 -8.79 6.92
C TRP A 227 -24.72 -8.62 5.53
N GLU A 228 -25.44 -7.88 4.68
CA GLU A 228 -24.93 -7.42 3.39
C GLU A 228 -25.14 -5.91 3.27
N ARG A 229 -24.08 -5.20 2.88
CA ARG A 229 -24.09 -3.76 2.65
C ARG A 229 -23.35 -3.45 1.34
N PRO A 230 -23.70 -2.35 0.65
CA PRO A 230 -22.82 -1.77 -0.36
C PRO A 230 -21.43 -1.52 0.21
N VAL A 231 -20.41 -1.67 -0.62
CA VAL A 231 -19.01 -1.57 -0.19
C VAL A 231 -18.30 -0.48 -0.98
N TRP A 232 -17.59 0.41 -0.27
CA TRP A 232 -16.71 1.41 -0.86
C TRP A 232 -15.27 1.19 -0.40
N LEU A 233 -14.33 1.36 -1.30
CA LEU A 233 -12.90 1.42 -1.00
C LEU A 233 -12.50 2.89 -0.88
N THR A 234 -12.47 3.41 0.35
CA THR A 234 -12.32 4.85 0.61
C THR A 234 -10.88 5.30 0.76
N GLU A 235 -9.92 4.38 0.83
CA GLU A 235 -8.51 4.63 0.60
C GLU A 235 -7.84 3.43 -0.04
N CYS A 236 -7.08 3.70 -1.08
CA CYS A 236 -6.13 2.77 -1.68
C CYS A 236 -5.01 3.55 -2.35
N GLY A 237 -3.86 2.98 -2.51
CA GLY A 237 -2.79 3.70 -3.15
C GLY A 237 -1.46 2.96 -3.18
N MET A 238 -0.49 3.61 -3.78
CA MET A 238 0.90 3.22 -3.74
C MET A 238 1.74 4.49 -3.69
N HIS A 239 2.65 4.58 -2.73
CA HIS A 239 3.57 5.71 -2.67
C HIS A 239 4.71 5.58 -3.69
N THR A 240 5.21 6.70 -4.15
CA THR A 240 6.39 6.80 -5.03
C THR A 240 7.66 7.17 -4.27
N ALA A 241 7.62 7.10 -2.93
CA ALA A 241 8.80 7.32 -2.09
C ALA A 241 9.93 6.36 -2.43
N ASN A 242 11.16 6.82 -2.33
CA ASN A 242 12.29 6.26 -3.03
C ASN A 242 13.09 5.18 -2.27
N ASP A 243 12.40 4.34 -1.49
CA ASP A 243 13.02 3.24 -0.74
C ASP A 243 13.67 2.21 -1.66
N ARG A 244 13.10 1.98 -2.86
CA ARG A 244 13.59 0.98 -3.81
C ARG A 244 14.98 1.32 -4.37
N GLN A 245 15.24 2.59 -4.70
CA GLN A 245 16.57 2.99 -5.18
C GLN A 245 17.63 2.86 -4.08
N ASN A 246 17.29 3.19 -2.83
CA ASN A 246 18.18 2.97 -1.71
C ASN A 246 18.53 1.51 -1.53
N SER A 247 17.53 0.63 -1.59
CA SER A 247 17.75 -0.81 -1.51
C SER A 247 18.52 -1.34 -2.73
N ALA A 248 18.26 -0.82 -3.92
CA ALA A 248 18.99 -1.20 -5.14
C ALA A 248 20.47 -0.80 -5.03
N GLY A 249 20.79 0.46 -4.75
CA GLY A 249 22.18 0.90 -4.57
C GLY A 249 22.90 0.20 -3.42
N PHE A 250 22.17 -0.11 -2.33
CA PHE A 250 22.71 -0.91 -1.26
C PHE A 250 23.10 -2.31 -1.74
N LEU A 251 22.25 -2.99 -2.50
CA LEU A 251 22.48 -4.35 -2.97
C LEU A 251 23.58 -4.41 -4.05
N THR A 252 23.66 -3.42 -4.94
CA THR A 252 24.61 -3.43 -6.07
C THR A 252 25.98 -2.89 -5.68
N ASP A 253 26.04 -1.86 -4.85
CA ASP A 253 27.27 -1.13 -4.57
C ASP A 253 27.86 -1.47 -3.20
N LEU A 254 27.06 -1.35 -2.15
CA LEU A 254 27.55 -1.45 -0.79
C LEU A 254 27.67 -2.91 -0.32
N LEU A 255 26.69 -3.76 -0.59
CA LEU A 255 26.68 -5.15 -0.14
C LEU A 255 27.89 -5.95 -0.62
N PRO A 256 28.32 -5.89 -1.91
CA PRO A 256 29.54 -6.57 -2.33
C PRO A 256 30.79 -6.13 -1.59
N ALA A 257 30.89 -4.85 -1.24
CA ALA A 257 32.01 -4.31 -0.44
C ALA A 257 31.94 -4.79 1.02
N ALA A 258 30.76 -4.77 1.63
CA ALA A 258 30.51 -5.25 2.97
C ALA A 258 30.89 -6.74 3.13
N LEU A 259 30.49 -7.59 2.17
CA LEU A 259 30.80 -9.02 2.18
C LEU A 259 32.30 -9.28 2.12
N ARG A 260 33.05 -8.54 1.29
CA ARG A 260 34.53 -8.66 1.26
C ARG A 260 35.16 -8.35 2.61
N ARG A 261 34.63 -7.42 3.39
CA ARG A 261 35.15 -7.07 4.73
C ARG A 261 34.98 -8.20 5.76
N ILE A 262 34.00 -9.06 5.57
CA ILE A 262 33.80 -10.25 6.42
C ILE A 262 34.40 -11.53 5.81
N GLY A 263 35.21 -11.39 4.75
CA GLY A 263 35.91 -12.51 4.11
C GLY A 263 35.09 -13.29 3.09
N LEU A 264 33.90 -12.82 2.71
CA LEU A 264 33.06 -13.44 1.70
C LEU A 264 33.32 -12.81 0.32
N ASN A 265 33.51 -13.66 -0.69
CA ASN A 265 33.65 -13.19 -2.07
C ASN A 265 32.31 -13.38 -2.80
N PRO A 266 31.61 -12.30 -3.18
CA PRO A 266 30.31 -12.39 -3.87
C PRO A 266 30.36 -13.27 -5.12
N LYS A 267 31.40 -13.13 -5.96
CA LYS A 267 31.57 -13.94 -7.19
C LYS A 267 31.77 -15.44 -6.96
N LYS A 268 32.03 -15.84 -5.72
CA LYS A 268 32.15 -17.25 -5.31
C LYS A 268 30.99 -17.72 -4.42
N SER A 269 30.13 -16.80 -4.00
CA SER A 269 29.05 -17.06 -3.05
C SER A 269 27.71 -17.23 -3.74
N THR A 270 26.86 -18.06 -3.15
CA THR A 270 25.44 -18.11 -3.44
C THR A 270 24.73 -17.16 -2.48
N VAL A 271 23.80 -16.37 -2.97
CA VAL A 271 22.90 -15.56 -2.15
C VAL A 271 21.48 -16.09 -2.27
N GLY A 272 20.84 -16.31 -1.13
CA GLY A 272 19.41 -16.58 -1.02
C GLY A 272 18.64 -15.27 -0.97
N VAL A 273 17.53 -15.17 -1.70
CA VAL A 273 16.56 -14.08 -1.56
C VAL A 273 15.33 -14.68 -0.92
N LEU A 274 15.01 -14.24 0.28
CA LEU A 274 13.86 -14.74 1.02
C LEU A 274 12.59 -14.19 0.37
N CYS A 275 11.76 -15.11 -0.13
CA CYS A 275 10.45 -14.79 -0.67
C CYS A 275 9.45 -14.75 0.48
N ASN A 276 8.90 -13.59 0.73
CA ASN A 276 7.76 -13.42 1.60
C ASN A 276 6.61 -12.80 0.76
N PRO A 277 5.88 -13.61 -0.01
CA PRO A 277 4.83 -13.11 -0.91
C PRO A 277 3.64 -12.53 -0.15
N GLU A 278 3.58 -12.75 1.14
CA GLU A 278 2.43 -12.44 1.98
C GLU A 278 2.41 -10.99 2.47
N THR A 279 3.54 -10.26 2.35
CA THR A 279 3.60 -8.87 2.82
C THR A 279 3.57 -7.90 1.65
N GLY A 280 2.46 -7.16 1.51
CA GLY A 280 2.19 -6.27 0.38
C GLY A 280 2.99 -4.95 0.34
N TYR A 281 3.86 -4.70 1.31
CA TYR A 281 4.63 -3.45 1.45
C TYR A 281 6.11 -3.59 1.04
N ASN A 282 6.41 -4.45 0.10
CA ASN A 282 7.80 -4.66 -0.30
C ASN A 282 8.34 -3.48 -1.11
N ALA A 283 9.18 -2.68 -0.48
CA ALA A 283 10.00 -1.68 -1.16
C ALA A 283 10.93 -2.31 -2.21
N LEU A 284 11.25 -3.59 -2.05
CA LEU A 284 12.03 -4.40 -2.96
C LEU A 284 11.40 -5.79 -3.08
N THR A 285 10.92 -6.16 -4.27
CA THR A 285 10.40 -7.50 -4.50
C THR A 285 11.54 -8.52 -4.58
N ALA A 286 11.23 -9.80 -4.35
CA ALA A 286 12.22 -10.87 -4.51
C ALA A 286 12.75 -10.95 -5.95
N ASN A 287 11.93 -10.68 -6.95
CA ASN A 287 12.35 -10.62 -8.36
C ASN A 287 13.33 -9.47 -8.62
N ASP A 288 13.04 -8.27 -8.10
CA ASP A 288 13.95 -7.13 -8.19
C ASP A 288 15.31 -7.45 -7.55
N ALA A 289 15.29 -8.06 -6.36
CA ALA A 289 16.52 -8.46 -5.68
C ALA A 289 17.34 -9.47 -6.51
N VAL A 290 16.68 -10.44 -7.13
CA VAL A 290 17.36 -11.41 -8.01
C VAL A 290 17.96 -10.70 -9.24
N GLU A 291 17.25 -9.79 -9.87
CA GLU A 291 17.75 -9.02 -11.01
C GLU A 291 18.99 -8.20 -10.63
N LEU A 292 18.91 -7.45 -9.52
CA LEU A 292 19.99 -6.60 -9.02
C LEU A 292 21.23 -7.40 -8.60
N LEU A 293 21.06 -8.57 -7.98
CA LEU A 293 22.16 -9.36 -7.43
C LEU A 293 22.82 -10.28 -8.45
N SER A 294 22.10 -10.74 -9.46
CA SER A 294 22.62 -11.70 -10.45
C SER A 294 23.93 -11.27 -11.11
N PRO A 295 24.17 -10.00 -11.46
CA PRO A 295 25.47 -9.56 -12.00
C PRO A 295 26.62 -9.62 -11.00
N HIS A 296 26.36 -9.64 -9.69
CA HIS A 296 27.36 -9.51 -8.63
C HIS A 296 27.74 -10.82 -7.94
N PHE A 297 26.84 -11.81 -7.96
CA PHE A 297 27.01 -13.07 -7.25
C PHE A 297 27.24 -14.25 -8.20
N ARG A 298 27.83 -15.35 -7.67
CA ARG A 298 27.97 -16.59 -8.43
C ARG A 298 26.62 -17.19 -8.79
N LYS A 299 25.69 -17.17 -7.83
CA LYS A 299 24.34 -17.72 -7.98
C LYS A 299 23.39 -16.98 -7.04
N VAL A 300 22.22 -16.67 -7.55
CA VAL A 300 21.09 -16.14 -6.76
C VAL A 300 19.98 -17.20 -6.75
N VAL A 301 19.42 -17.48 -5.59
CA VAL A 301 18.36 -18.47 -5.42
C VAL A 301 17.23 -17.90 -4.60
N PHE A 302 16.00 -18.22 -4.99
CA PHE A 302 14.84 -17.94 -4.14
C PHE A 302 14.86 -18.90 -2.93
N THR A 303 14.52 -18.37 -1.77
CA THR A 303 14.38 -19.11 -0.53
C THR A 303 12.99 -18.86 0.03
N THR A 304 12.19 -19.88 0.24
CA THR A 304 10.88 -19.75 0.88
C THR A 304 11.01 -19.71 2.40
N LEU A 305 9.99 -19.21 3.11
CA LEU A 305 9.92 -19.24 4.56
C LEU A 305 10.04 -20.68 5.11
N ALA A 306 9.44 -21.65 4.44
CA ALA A 306 9.55 -23.08 4.84
C ALA A 306 10.99 -23.62 4.69
N GLN A 307 11.71 -23.23 3.63
CA GLN A 307 13.10 -23.63 3.40
C GLN A 307 14.06 -22.99 4.41
N LEU A 308 13.71 -21.85 5.00
CA LEU A 308 14.56 -21.12 5.95
C LEU A 308 14.97 -21.99 7.13
N HIS A 309 14.10 -22.87 7.62
CA HIS A 309 14.36 -23.75 8.77
C HIS A 309 15.52 -24.72 8.54
N ASN A 310 15.77 -25.11 7.30
CA ASN A 310 16.81 -26.07 6.92
C ASN A 310 17.88 -25.46 6.00
N LEU A 311 17.97 -24.13 5.92
CA LEU A 311 18.88 -23.45 5.02
C LEU A 311 20.34 -23.75 5.39
N SER A 312 21.08 -24.29 4.44
CA SER A 312 22.50 -24.62 4.62
C SER A 312 23.37 -23.37 4.49
N VAL A 313 24.04 -22.98 5.56
CA VAL A 313 25.01 -21.87 5.55
C VAL A 313 26.16 -22.12 4.59
N LYS A 314 26.61 -23.38 4.44
CA LYS A 314 27.68 -23.75 3.51
C LYS A 314 27.29 -23.53 2.04
N GLU A 315 26.05 -23.83 1.69
CA GLU A 315 25.55 -23.71 0.30
C GLU A 315 25.06 -22.29 0.01
N THR A 316 24.42 -21.66 0.98
CA THR A 316 23.87 -20.31 0.91
C THR A 316 24.37 -19.49 2.09
N PRO A 317 25.60 -18.97 2.02
CA PRO A 317 26.22 -18.23 3.14
C PRO A 317 25.62 -16.85 3.37
N VAL A 318 24.87 -16.31 2.41
CA VAL A 318 24.26 -14.98 2.46
C VAL A 318 22.77 -15.09 2.16
N LEU A 319 21.95 -14.47 2.98
CA LEU A 319 20.49 -14.42 2.83
C LEU A 319 20.01 -12.97 2.87
N ILE A 320 19.38 -12.48 1.81
CA ILE A 320 18.59 -11.27 1.88
C ILE A 320 17.31 -11.61 2.65
N ALA A 321 17.25 -11.22 3.91
CA ALA A 321 16.21 -11.68 4.82
C ALA A 321 14.95 -10.83 4.75
N ALA A 322 15.10 -9.53 4.61
CA ALA A 322 13.96 -8.62 4.53
C ALA A 322 14.35 -7.25 4.02
N ALA A 323 13.39 -6.59 3.42
CA ALA A 323 13.41 -5.16 3.08
C ALA A 323 12.11 -4.49 3.58
N ASP A 324 11.37 -5.10 4.51
CA ASP A 324 10.04 -4.70 4.94
C ASP A 324 9.92 -4.80 6.47
N GLU A 325 8.99 -4.07 7.05
CA GLU A 325 8.72 -4.05 8.49
C GLU A 325 7.96 -5.28 8.99
N TYR A 326 7.29 -6.00 8.10
CA TYR A 326 6.44 -7.15 8.40
C TYR A 326 7.20 -8.46 8.21
N PHE A 327 7.09 -9.36 9.18
CA PHE A 327 7.69 -10.68 9.07
C PHE A 327 6.92 -11.71 9.91
N PRO A 328 6.65 -12.93 9.41
CA PRO A 328 5.96 -13.95 10.20
C PRO A 328 6.80 -14.40 11.40
N GLY A 329 6.34 -14.09 12.61
CA GLY A 329 7.06 -14.30 13.86
C GLY A 329 7.46 -15.76 14.12
N THR A 330 6.68 -16.71 13.59
CA THR A 330 6.97 -18.15 13.67
C THR A 330 8.29 -18.56 13.00
N HIS A 331 8.79 -17.75 12.05
CA HIS A 331 10.04 -18.00 11.33
C HIS A 331 11.25 -17.24 11.90
N LEU A 332 11.05 -16.32 12.86
CA LEU A 332 12.15 -15.58 13.50
C LEU A 332 13.19 -16.48 14.19
N PRO A 333 12.80 -17.58 14.88
CA PRO A 333 13.77 -18.52 15.43
C PRO A 333 14.69 -19.16 14.38
N ALA A 334 14.17 -19.42 13.18
CA ALA A 334 14.96 -19.99 12.08
C ALA A 334 16.00 -19.00 11.54
N LEU A 335 15.69 -17.69 11.50
CA LEU A 335 16.66 -16.64 11.18
C LEU A 335 17.76 -16.56 12.22
N THR A 336 17.40 -16.57 13.51
CA THR A 336 18.37 -16.56 14.61
C THR A 336 19.29 -17.79 14.54
N ASP A 337 18.73 -18.98 14.27
CA ASP A 337 19.50 -20.21 14.13
C ASP A 337 20.43 -20.18 12.91
N TYR A 338 19.99 -19.63 11.79
CA TYR A 338 20.82 -19.45 10.61
C TYR A 338 22.04 -18.54 10.92
N VAL A 339 21.84 -17.44 11.65
CA VAL A 339 22.93 -16.55 12.11
C VAL A 339 23.80 -17.26 13.14
N ARG A 340 23.23 -18.05 14.06
CA ARG A 340 24.00 -18.84 15.05
C ARG A 340 24.95 -19.83 14.39
N ARG A 341 24.55 -20.42 13.26
CA ARG A 341 25.39 -21.33 12.48
C ARG A 341 26.40 -20.65 11.56
N GLY A 342 26.54 -19.32 11.62
CA GLY A 342 27.52 -18.55 10.85
C GLY A 342 26.97 -17.94 9.56
N GLY A 343 25.69 -17.97 9.33
CA GLY A 343 25.04 -17.34 8.17
C GLY A 343 25.08 -15.81 8.22
N THR A 344 25.10 -15.18 7.07
CA THR A 344 25.02 -13.73 6.96
C THR A 344 23.63 -13.34 6.48
N ILE A 345 22.87 -12.59 7.29
CA ILE A 345 21.62 -11.98 6.86
C ILE A 345 21.84 -10.53 6.42
N VAL A 346 21.04 -10.11 5.45
CA VAL A 346 21.08 -8.76 4.88
C VAL A 346 19.72 -8.11 5.06
N LEU A 347 19.72 -6.94 5.66
CA LEU A 347 18.55 -6.11 5.91
C LEU A 347 18.62 -4.89 4.98
N ALA A 348 17.82 -4.91 3.93
CA ALA A 348 17.97 -4.01 2.79
C ALA A 348 17.21 -2.68 2.92
N GLY A 349 16.87 -2.28 4.14
CA GLY A 349 16.25 -0.98 4.42
C GLY A 349 15.09 -1.06 5.43
N GLY A 350 14.60 0.07 5.88
CA GLY A 350 13.50 0.15 6.83
C GLY A 350 13.84 -0.37 8.24
N MET A 351 12.85 -0.91 8.90
CA MET A 351 12.97 -1.61 10.20
C MET A 351 12.38 -3.03 10.06
N PRO A 352 13.06 -3.95 9.37
CA PRO A 352 12.59 -5.33 9.25
C PRO A 352 12.28 -5.94 10.62
N PHE A 353 11.29 -6.82 10.68
CA PHE A 353 10.87 -7.48 11.93
C PHE A 353 10.20 -6.57 12.97
N TYR A 354 9.78 -5.37 12.59
CA TYR A 354 9.08 -4.48 13.51
C TYR A 354 7.69 -5.01 13.89
N TYR A 355 7.03 -5.68 12.94
CA TYR A 355 5.74 -6.34 13.17
C TYR A 355 5.85 -7.85 12.95
N ASP A 356 5.31 -8.64 13.90
CA ASP A 356 4.92 -10.02 13.65
C ASP A 356 3.61 -10.00 12.86
N ALA A 357 3.67 -10.39 11.62
CA ALA A 357 2.52 -10.41 10.75
C ALA A 357 2.39 -11.77 10.06
N HIS A 358 1.24 -12.39 10.22
CA HIS A 358 0.82 -13.55 9.44
C HIS A 358 -0.25 -13.10 8.47
N THR A 359 -0.05 -13.42 7.20
CA THR A 359 -1.06 -13.24 6.18
C THR A 359 -1.51 -14.58 5.64
N SER A 360 -2.77 -14.69 5.26
CA SER A 360 -3.26 -15.74 4.40
C SER A 360 -3.95 -15.05 3.24
N ASP A 361 -3.51 -15.37 2.02
CA ASP A 361 -4.10 -14.81 0.81
C ASP A 361 -4.17 -13.26 0.80
N GLY A 362 -3.11 -12.62 1.30
CA GLY A 362 -3.02 -11.17 1.36
C GLY A 362 -3.77 -10.51 2.53
N ILE A 363 -4.31 -11.28 3.45
CA ILE A 363 -5.02 -10.80 4.64
C ILE A 363 -4.14 -10.96 5.87
N PHE A 364 -4.00 -9.90 6.67
CA PHE A 364 -3.37 -10.03 7.98
C PHE A 364 -4.28 -10.81 8.94
N LEU A 365 -3.95 -12.08 9.16
CA LEU A 365 -4.59 -12.89 10.20
C LEU A 365 -4.15 -12.47 11.60
N ASN A 366 -2.94 -11.94 11.71
CA ASN A 366 -2.36 -11.43 12.93
C ASN A 366 -1.35 -10.34 12.60
N ARG A 367 -1.40 -9.23 13.32
CA ARG A 367 -0.41 -8.16 13.29
C ARG A 367 -0.11 -7.73 14.71
N LYS A 368 1.09 -8.06 15.17
CA LYS A 368 1.56 -7.69 16.50
C LYS A 368 2.84 -6.86 16.37
N GLU A 369 2.87 -5.71 17.02
CA GLU A 369 4.09 -4.93 17.09
C GLU A 369 5.12 -5.62 18.00
N LEU A 370 6.26 -5.93 17.44
CA LEU A 370 7.43 -6.44 18.15
C LEU A 370 8.36 -5.28 18.56
N GLY A 371 8.25 -4.16 17.86
CA GLY A 371 9.15 -3.04 18.01
C GLY A 371 10.60 -3.48 17.81
N THR A 372 11.46 -3.20 18.79
CA THR A 372 12.87 -3.58 18.75
C THR A 372 13.19 -4.88 19.48
N SER A 373 12.21 -5.63 19.96
CA SER A 373 12.42 -6.80 20.82
C SER A 373 13.19 -7.93 20.14
N PHE A 374 12.95 -8.17 18.85
CA PHE A 374 13.67 -9.21 18.10
C PHE A 374 15.12 -8.80 17.79
N TYR A 375 15.37 -7.52 17.61
CA TYR A 375 16.74 -7.05 17.37
C TYR A 375 17.70 -7.38 18.52
N LYS A 376 17.24 -7.36 19.77
CA LYS A 376 18.04 -7.77 20.93
C LYS A 376 18.49 -9.23 20.83
N GLN A 377 17.65 -10.11 20.28
CA GLN A 377 18.01 -11.54 20.09
C GLN A 377 19.08 -11.71 18.99
N LEU A 378 19.25 -10.73 18.13
CA LEU A 378 20.27 -10.66 17.09
C LEU A 378 21.46 -9.77 17.51
N HIS A 379 21.55 -9.34 18.77
CA HIS A 379 22.56 -8.43 19.33
C HIS A 379 22.62 -7.07 18.64
N MET A 380 21.53 -6.65 18.00
CA MET A 380 21.39 -5.38 17.34
C MET A 380 20.68 -4.36 18.23
N ALA A 381 21.02 -3.10 18.07
CA ALA A 381 20.40 -2.00 18.78
C ALA A 381 19.98 -0.88 17.81
N PRO A 382 18.79 -0.97 17.21
CA PRO A 382 18.26 0.11 16.40
C PRO A 382 17.69 1.21 17.30
N ALA A 383 17.92 2.46 16.91
CA ALA A 383 17.23 3.62 17.45
C ALA A 383 16.17 4.11 16.45
N THR A 384 15.10 4.68 16.97
CA THR A 384 13.97 5.13 16.17
C THR A 384 14.04 6.60 15.78
N GLN A 385 14.86 7.39 16.50
CA GLN A 385 15.05 8.83 16.27
C GLN A 385 16.49 9.22 16.54
N TRP A 386 16.92 10.31 15.90
CA TRP A 386 18.09 11.03 16.31
C TRP A 386 17.76 11.80 17.58
N GLU A 387 18.50 11.51 18.63
CA GLU A 387 18.40 12.21 19.90
C GLU A 387 19.72 12.89 20.21
N ASP A 388 19.69 14.04 20.83
CA ASP A 388 20.87 14.59 21.44
C ASP A 388 21.28 13.69 22.61
N PRO A 389 22.50 13.17 22.65
CA PRO A 389 22.92 12.18 23.64
C PRO A 389 23.02 12.74 25.06
N VAL A 390 22.96 14.05 25.23
CA VAL A 390 23.05 14.71 26.53
C VAL A 390 21.66 15.09 27.05
N SER A 391 20.83 15.66 26.16
CA SER A 391 19.47 16.11 26.54
C SER A 391 18.39 15.08 26.30
N HIS A 392 18.66 14.04 25.47
CA HIS A 392 17.69 13.07 24.98
C HIS A 392 16.50 13.67 24.20
N GLU A 393 16.64 14.94 23.77
CA GLU A 393 15.63 15.61 22.96
C GLU A 393 15.83 15.25 21.48
N PRO A 394 14.73 15.09 20.70
CA PRO A 394 14.83 14.88 19.27
C PRO A 394 15.61 16.01 18.59
N LEU A 395 16.60 15.66 17.78
CA LEU A 395 17.32 16.65 16.97
C LEU A 395 16.38 17.24 15.92
N THR A 396 16.15 18.54 16.00
CA THR A 396 15.26 19.30 15.10
C THR A 396 15.98 19.75 13.82
N GLU A 397 17.32 19.68 13.81
CA GLU A 397 18.12 20.04 12.65
C GLU A 397 18.77 18.81 12.01
N VAL A 398 18.77 18.81 10.69
CA VAL A 398 19.39 17.74 9.88
C VAL A 398 20.92 17.79 10.06
N PRO A 399 21.55 16.69 10.48
CA PRO A 399 23.00 16.64 10.54
C PRO A 399 23.62 16.87 9.15
N PRO A 400 24.58 17.81 9.01
CA PRO A 400 25.00 18.27 7.68
C PRO A 400 25.97 17.33 6.96
N CYS A 401 26.39 16.20 7.54
CA CYS A 401 27.39 15.34 6.94
C CYS A 401 27.07 13.85 7.02
N CYS A 402 27.25 13.19 5.88
CA CYS A 402 27.32 11.74 5.79
C CYS A 402 28.78 11.38 5.49
N GLU A 403 29.45 10.65 6.38
CA GLU A 403 30.78 10.12 6.14
C GLU A 403 30.71 8.67 5.73
N ARG A 404 31.42 8.35 4.68
CA ARG A 404 31.63 6.99 4.18
C ARG A 404 33.06 6.54 4.42
N ASN A 405 33.26 5.26 4.48
CA ASN A 405 34.56 4.66 4.33
C ASN A 405 35.03 4.82 2.87
N ASN A 406 36.22 5.36 2.62
CA ASN A 406 36.70 5.79 1.30
C ASN A 406 36.71 4.68 0.21
N ASP A 407 36.70 3.42 0.60
CA ASP A 407 36.69 2.27 -0.30
C ASP A 407 35.27 1.77 -0.69
N ILE A 408 34.21 2.45 -0.24
CA ILE A 408 32.83 2.08 -0.51
C ILE A 408 32.25 3.03 -1.56
N PRO A 409 31.84 2.52 -2.73
CA PRO A 409 31.09 3.30 -3.70
C PRO A 409 29.77 3.80 -3.08
N PHE A 410 29.50 5.08 -3.24
CA PHE A 410 28.29 5.70 -2.71
C PHE A 410 27.74 6.72 -3.70
N SER A 411 26.58 6.47 -4.24
CA SER A 411 25.99 7.28 -5.31
C SER A 411 24.79 8.11 -4.89
N TYR A 412 24.37 8.06 -3.61
CA TYR A 412 23.18 8.76 -3.13
C TYR A 412 23.45 9.59 -1.87
N GLY A 413 22.73 10.70 -1.75
CA GLY A 413 22.74 11.58 -0.60
C GLY A 413 21.81 11.10 0.51
N TRP A 414 22.05 11.58 1.71
CA TRP A 414 21.21 11.36 2.87
C TRP A 414 20.87 12.70 3.53
N ALA A 415 19.60 12.93 3.83
CA ALA A 415 19.14 14.11 4.55
C ALA A 415 17.89 13.74 5.37
N PRO A 416 18.02 13.39 6.66
CA PRO A 416 16.85 13.23 7.52
C PRO A 416 16.20 14.58 7.78
N THR A 417 14.89 14.56 7.93
CA THR A 417 14.11 15.71 8.38
C THR A 417 13.49 15.42 9.73
N ALA A 418 13.01 16.43 10.44
CA ALA A 418 12.27 16.25 11.68
C ALA A 418 10.96 15.45 11.49
N GLU A 419 10.41 15.47 10.27
CA GLU A 419 9.19 14.73 9.90
C GLU A 419 9.48 13.29 9.47
N SER A 420 10.71 12.99 9.04
CA SER A 420 11.19 11.66 8.68
C SER A 420 12.56 11.41 9.32
N PRO A 421 12.59 11.15 10.62
CA PRO A 421 13.84 10.96 11.35
C PRO A 421 14.56 9.72 10.83
N ALA A 422 15.85 9.86 10.57
CA ALA A 422 16.67 8.72 10.20
C ALA A 422 16.80 7.77 11.38
N ARG A 423 16.76 6.49 11.06
CA ARG A 423 17.07 5.43 12.02
C ARG A 423 18.54 5.14 11.94
N TYR A 424 19.14 4.87 13.06
CA TYR A 424 20.56 4.48 13.14
C TYR A 424 20.72 3.22 13.98
N MET A 425 21.88 2.58 13.90
CA MET A 425 22.23 1.39 14.68
C MET A 425 23.34 1.73 15.67
N SER A 426 23.31 1.10 16.83
CA SER A 426 24.32 1.25 17.87
C SER A 426 24.85 -0.11 18.34
N ASP A 427 25.86 -0.07 19.18
CA ASP A 427 26.54 -1.22 19.79
C ASP A 427 25.95 -1.64 21.15
N ALA A 428 24.85 -1.01 21.59
CA ALA A 428 24.30 -1.16 22.93
C ALA A 428 23.88 -2.58 23.30
N ASN A 429 23.60 -3.46 22.33
CA ASN A 429 23.20 -4.86 22.56
C ASN A 429 24.30 -5.87 22.18
N LEU A 430 25.53 -5.43 21.89
CA LEU A 430 26.61 -6.35 21.56
C LEU A 430 27.03 -7.20 22.78
N HIS A 431 27.26 -8.47 22.55
CA HIS A 431 27.87 -9.35 23.54
C HIS A 431 29.41 -9.34 23.43
N PRO A 432 30.13 -9.79 24.47
CA PRO A 432 31.60 -9.89 24.40
C PRO A 432 32.05 -10.76 23.22
N GLY A 433 32.91 -10.19 22.38
CA GLY A 433 33.39 -10.82 21.14
C GLY A 433 32.69 -10.36 19.87
N ASP A 434 31.52 -9.71 19.98
CA ASP A 434 30.84 -9.10 18.85
C ASP A 434 31.42 -7.73 18.53
N SER A 435 31.16 -7.22 17.33
CA SER A 435 31.56 -5.88 16.91
C SER A 435 30.61 -5.28 15.89
N LEU A 436 30.46 -3.97 15.91
CA LEU A 436 29.76 -3.19 14.92
C LEU A 436 30.80 -2.48 14.03
N ILE A 437 30.76 -2.74 12.73
CA ILE A 437 31.65 -2.13 11.73
C ILE A 437 30.80 -1.13 10.94
N PRO A 438 30.97 0.18 11.17
CA PRO A 438 30.30 1.20 10.38
C PRO A 438 30.80 1.18 8.93
N LEU A 439 29.87 1.25 7.98
CA LEU A 439 30.17 1.42 6.56
C LEU A 439 29.84 2.84 6.12
N ILE A 440 28.69 3.33 6.56
CA ILE A 440 28.25 4.71 6.38
C ILE A 440 27.77 5.20 7.74
N SER A 441 28.27 6.35 8.14
CA SER A 441 27.86 7.02 9.37
C SER A 441 27.34 8.41 9.06
N ALA A 442 26.33 8.83 9.79
CA ALA A 442 25.78 10.17 9.70
C ALA A 442 25.71 10.79 11.09
N GLY A 443 25.75 12.10 11.16
CA GLY A 443 25.71 12.83 12.42
C GLY A 443 26.34 14.20 12.36
N THR A 444 26.53 14.78 13.53
CA THR A 444 27.22 16.06 13.73
C THR A 444 28.74 15.86 13.87
N ALA A 445 29.51 16.94 14.00
CA ALA A 445 30.94 16.86 14.25
C ALA A 445 31.32 16.08 15.52
N HIS A 446 30.42 15.97 16.48
CA HIS A 446 30.63 15.32 17.78
C HIS A 446 29.92 13.99 17.95
N LEU A 447 29.01 13.65 17.06
CA LEU A 447 28.11 12.48 17.18
C LEU A 447 27.88 11.85 15.83
N ARG A 448 28.32 10.60 15.69
CA ARG A 448 28.22 9.85 14.46
C ARG A 448 27.62 8.48 14.73
N TYR A 449 26.56 8.17 14.00
CA TYR A 449 25.86 6.91 14.13
C TYR A 449 25.87 6.14 12.80
N PRO A 450 26.11 4.82 12.85
CA PRO A 450 26.03 3.99 11.65
C PRO A 450 24.60 3.95 11.09
N ILE A 451 24.46 4.34 9.84
CA ILE A 451 23.21 4.20 9.05
C ILE A 451 23.30 3.02 8.08
N ALA A 452 24.49 2.54 7.80
CA ALA A 452 24.76 1.27 7.17
C ALA A 452 26.00 0.65 7.80
N GLY A 453 25.99 -0.66 8.02
CA GLY A 453 27.08 -1.33 8.71
C GLY A 453 26.95 -2.85 8.76
N ILE A 454 27.86 -3.44 9.51
CA ILE A 454 27.94 -4.87 9.73
C ILE A 454 28.02 -5.15 11.23
N TYR A 455 27.05 -5.89 11.74
CA TYR A 455 27.21 -6.59 13.01
C TYR A 455 27.96 -7.89 12.74
N LYS A 456 29.20 -7.97 13.18
CA LYS A 456 30.03 -9.17 13.12
C LYS A 456 29.93 -9.88 14.47
N LEU A 457 29.27 -11.02 14.50
CA LEU A 457 28.92 -11.73 15.71
C LEU A 457 29.89 -12.90 15.94
N ASN A 458 30.52 -12.93 17.10
CA ASN A 458 31.49 -13.95 17.51
C ASN A 458 31.24 -14.49 18.94
N SER A 459 30.06 -14.22 19.48
CA SER A 459 29.63 -14.68 20.80
C SER A 459 28.87 -16.03 20.71
N ASP A 460 27.66 -16.12 21.18
CA ASP A 460 26.73 -17.26 20.98
C ASP A 460 26.13 -17.28 19.56
N LEU A 461 26.11 -16.16 18.87
CA LEU A 461 25.89 -16.08 17.44
C LEU A 461 27.26 -16.03 16.72
N LYS A 462 27.36 -16.68 15.55
CA LYS A 462 28.61 -16.81 14.80
C LYS A 462 28.57 -16.21 13.40
N GLY A 463 27.45 -15.58 13.03
CA GLY A 463 27.22 -15.02 11.71
C GLY A 463 27.43 -13.51 11.63
N ASN A 464 26.84 -12.92 10.61
CA ASN A 464 26.89 -11.49 10.41
C ASN A 464 25.51 -10.94 10.04
N ILE A 465 25.33 -9.66 10.31
CA ILE A 465 24.14 -8.94 9.87
C ILE A 465 24.60 -7.67 9.14
N ILE A 466 24.33 -7.58 7.86
CA ILE A 466 24.60 -6.41 7.05
C ILE A 466 23.31 -5.61 6.93
N PHE A 467 23.35 -4.35 7.28
CA PHE A 467 22.15 -3.52 7.32
C PHE A 467 22.38 -2.17 6.64
N GLN A 468 21.28 -1.60 6.18
CA GLN A 468 21.13 -0.15 5.98
C GLN A 468 19.84 0.32 6.65
N THR A 469 19.84 1.54 7.13
CA THR A 469 18.64 2.26 7.53
C THR A 469 18.11 3.07 6.34
N ARG A 470 17.00 3.77 6.56
CA ARG A 470 16.41 4.62 5.53
C ARG A 470 17.37 5.75 5.12
N MET A 471 17.54 5.96 3.83
CA MET A 471 18.41 7.00 3.26
C MET A 471 17.65 7.80 2.20
N TYR A 472 18.04 9.06 2.04
CA TYR A 472 17.48 9.95 1.03
C TYR A 472 17.95 9.58 -0.38
N ALA A 473 17.03 9.60 -1.34
CA ALA A 473 17.34 9.40 -2.74
C ALA A 473 16.38 10.19 -3.64
N LYS A 474 16.72 10.33 -4.93
CA LYS A 474 15.81 10.94 -5.92
C LYS A 474 14.55 10.09 -6.12
N ILE A 475 13.44 10.72 -6.49
CA ILE A 475 12.25 10.04 -6.97
C ILE A 475 12.65 9.12 -8.12
N SER A 476 12.21 7.87 -8.05
CA SER A 476 12.43 6.90 -9.11
C SER A 476 11.30 7.00 -10.12
N SER A 477 11.61 7.23 -11.39
CA SER A 477 10.67 7.12 -12.49
C SER A 477 10.03 5.72 -12.56
N ASP A 478 10.71 4.70 -12.07
CA ASP A 478 10.20 3.33 -12.02
C ASP A 478 9.03 3.18 -11.05
N LYS A 479 9.09 3.81 -9.86
CA LYS A 479 7.98 3.78 -8.90
C LYS A 479 6.75 4.54 -9.39
N GLU A 480 6.93 5.63 -10.09
CA GLU A 480 5.82 6.34 -10.72
C GLU A 480 5.21 5.52 -11.85
N ALA A 481 6.03 4.86 -12.65
CA ALA A 481 5.55 3.94 -13.67
C ALA A 481 4.82 2.73 -13.05
N GLU A 482 5.31 2.21 -11.92
CA GLU A 482 4.62 1.14 -11.18
C GLU A 482 3.29 1.62 -10.60
N GLN A 483 3.24 2.81 -9.99
CA GLN A 483 2.01 3.44 -9.51
C GLN A 483 0.98 3.54 -10.66
N ALA A 484 1.42 4.00 -11.84
CA ALA A 484 0.58 4.10 -13.04
C ALA A 484 0.01 2.74 -13.48
N ARG A 485 0.82 1.67 -13.42
CA ARG A 485 0.35 0.31 -13.76
C ARG A 485 -0.65 -0.24 -12.74
N ARG A 486 -0.55 0.14 -11.45
CA ARG A 486 -1.45 -0.35 -10.40
C ARG A 486 -2.84 0.26 -10.45
N VAL A 487 -2.95 1.54 -10.82
CA VAL A 487 -4.23 2.26 -10.85
C VAL A 487 -5.32 1.48 -11.59
N PRO A 488 -5.22 1.17 -12.89
CA PRO A 488 -6.32 0.53 -13.60
C PRO A 488 -6.62 -0.89 -13.11
N ARG A 489 -5.61 -1.66 -12.70
CA ARG A 489 -5.81 -3.03 -12.21
C ARG A 489 -6.66 -3.05 -10.94
N LEU A 490 -6.33 -2.16 -9.99
CA LEU A 490 -7.03 -2.07 -8.71
C LEU A 490 -8.50 -1.70 -8.91
N TYR A 491 -8.78 -0.68 -9.72
CA TYR A 491 -10.15 -0.22 -9.99
C TYR A 491 -10.97 -1.30 -10.72
N LEU A 492 -10.42 -1.92 -11.76
CA LEU A 492 -11.12 -2.96 -12.53
C LEU A 492 -11.44 -4.18 -11.65
N ILE A 493 -10.52 -4.59 -10.78
CA ILE A 493 -10.77 -5.67 -9.80
C ILE A 493 -11.87 -5.24 -8.83
N ALA A 494 -11.75 -4.07 -8.19
CA ALA A 494 -12.73 -3.59 -7.22
C ALA A 494 -14.15 -3.53 -7.82
N PHE A 495 -14.29 -2.98 -9.02
CA PHE A 495 -15.57 -2.89 -9.71
C PHE A 495 -16.16 -4.26 -10.06
N SER A 496 -15.32 -5.21 -10.49
CA SER A 496 -15.75 -6.57 -10.83
C SER A 496 -16.31 -7.33 -9.61
N TYR A 497 -15.80 -7.02 -8.42
CA TYR A 497 -16.25 -7.62 -7.16
C TYR A 497 -17.42 -6.89 -6.51
N GLY A 498 -17.92 -5.81 -7.11
CA GLY A 498 -19.10 -5.09 -6.63
C GLY A 498 -18.79 -3.93 -5.68
N VAL A 499 -17.55 -3.47 -5.61
CA VAL A 499 -17.22 -2.22 -4.92
C VAL A 499 -17.82 -1.05 -5.73
N ASP A 500 -18.60 -0.19 -5.07
CA ASP A 500 -19.33 0.87 -5.77
C ASP A 500 -18.46 2.09 -6.09
N LYS A 501 -17.59 2.48 -5.17
CA LYS A 501 -16.70 3.62 -5.34
C LYS A 501 -15.31 3.32 -4.80
N VAL A 502 -14.31 3.85 -5.49
CA VAL A 502 -12.89 3.68 -5.15
C VAL A 502 -12.23 5.05 -5.07
N PHE A 503 -11.51 5.29 -3.98
CA PHE A 503 -10.82 6.55 -3.72
C PHE A 503 -9.32 6.30 -3.66
N TRP A 504 -8.58 6.91 -4.57
CA TRP A 504 -7.12 6.86 -4.52
C TRP A 504 -6.57 7.81 -3.45
N TYR A 505 -5.70 7.32 -2.59
CA TYR A 505 -4.94 8.09 -1.64
C TYR A 505 -3.55 8.38 -2.22
N ASN A 506 -3.23 9.63 -2.58
CA ASN A 506 -4.08 10.80 -2.57
C ASN A 506 -4.00 11.57 -3.91
N LEU A 507 -4.73 12.68 -4.05
CA LEU A 507 -4.69 13.46 -5.29
C LEU A 507 -3.32 14.10 -5.50
N ARG A 508 -2.75 14.78 -4.49
CA ARG A 508 -1.50 15.53 -4.60
C ARG A 508 -0.49 15.11 -3.53
N SER A 509 0.72 14.82 -3.95
CA SER A 509 1.85 14.56 -3.04
C SER A 509 2.26 15.83 -2.29
N ARG A 510 2.69 15.67 -1.06
CA ARG A 510 3.30 16.77 -0.28
C ARG A 510 4.75 17.02 -0.68
N GLU A 511 5.49 15.94 -0.97
CA GLU A 511 6.90 15.92 -1.40
C GLU A 511 7.84 16.75 -0.51
N LYS A 512 7.52 16.84 0.77
CA LYS A 512 8.41 17.46 1.74
C LYS A 512 9.63 16.57 2.00
N ASP A 513 9.38 15.26 2.10
CA ASP A 513 10.40 14.24 2.20
C ASP A 513 10.14 13.15 1.14
N LEU A 514 11.04 13.06 0.17
CA LEU A 514 10.93 12.09 -0.93
C LEU A 514 11.15 10.63 -0.50
N THR A 515 11.55 10.38 0.73
CA THR A 515 11.73 9.04 1.29
C THR A 515 10.57 8.63 2.20
N TYR A 516 9.73 9.57 2.61
CA TYR A 516 8.60 9.30 3.48
C TYR A 516 7.34 8.94 2.68
N SER A 517 6.78 7.76 2.91
CA SER A 517 5.65 7.25 2.15
C SER A 517 4.47 8.22 2.09
N GLU A 518 4.09 8.78 3.26
CA GLU A 518 2.92 9.66 3.38
C GLU A 518 3.03 10.96 2.58
N ASP A 519 4.24 11.38 2.25
CA ASP A 519 4.46 12.58 1.43
C ASP A 519 4.36 12.31 -0.08
N ASN A 520 4.29 11.03 -0.51
CA ASN A 520 4.52 10.65 -1.90
C ASN A 520 3.44 9.75 -2.53
N PHE A 521 2.23 9.71 -2.00
CA PHE A 521 1.12 8.91 -2.54
C PHE A 521 0.38 9.56 -3.72
N GLY A 522 0.56 10.86 -3.94
CA GLY A 522 -0.23 11.64 -4.90
C GLY A 522 -0.18 11.11 -6.33
N LEU A 523 -1.28 11.30 -7.05
CA LEU A 523 -1.36 11.20 -8.52
C LEU A 523 -0.70 12.43 -9.18
N LEU A 524 -0.62 13.53 -8.44
CA LEU A 524 0.06 14.76 -8.82
C LEU A 524 1.30 14.97 -7.95
N HIS A 525 2.29 15.64 -8.51
CA HIS A 525 3.39 16.25 -7.75
C HIS A 525 2.88 17.42 -6.90
N ARG A 526 3.73 17.92 -6.01
CA ARG A 526 3.43 19.07 -5.15
C ARG A 526 3.05 20.32 -5.95
N ASP A 527 3.68 20.54 -7.09
CA ASP A 527 3.46 21.68 -7.99
C ASP A 527 2.26 21.52 -8.93
N LEU A 528 1.43 20.48 -8.72
CA LEU A 528 0.29 20.08 -9.53
C LEU A 528 0.63 19.50 -10.91
N SER A 529 1.89 19.29 -11.25
CA SER A 529 2.25 18.53 -12.45
C SER A 529 1.80 17.06 -12.30
N GLU A 530 1.35 16.48 -13.41
CA GLU A 530 0.79 15.13 -13.41
C GLU A 530 1.90 14.07 -13.38
N LYS A 531 1.76 13.08 -12.48
CA LYS A 531 2.53 11.84 -12.55
C LYS A 531 1.94 10.91 -13.63
N PRO A 532 2.70 9.94 -14.15
CA PRO A 532 2.16 8.93 -15.06
C PRO A 532 0.89 8.23 -14.54
N ALA A 533 0.73 8.14 -13.22
CA ALA A 533 -0.44 7.57 -12.58
C ALA A 533 -1.72 8.40 -12.81
N MET A 534 -1.64 9.73 -12.92
CA MET A 534 -2.79 10.57 -13.27
C MET A 534 -3.23 10.31 -14.72
N GLN A 535 -2.28 10.18 -15.65
CA GLN A 535 -2.59 9.81 -17.02
C GLN A 535 -3.25 8.43 -17.11
N ALA A 536 -2.75 7.44 -16.34
CA ALA A 536 -3.36 6.11 -16.26
C ALA A 536 -4.78 6.15 -15.66
N TYR A 537 -4.98 7.02 -14.66
CA TYR A 537 -6.30 7.27 -14.06
C TYR A 537 -7.27 7.88 -15.08
N HIS A 538 -6.83 8.93 -15.79
CA HIS A 538 -7.61 9.54 -16.86
C HIS A 538 -8.00 8.51 -17.93
N THR A 539 -7.03 7.75 -18.42
CA THR A 539 -7.27 6.67 -19.39
C THR A 539 -8.32 5.67 -18.88
N LEU A 540 -8.21 5.25 -17.61
CA LEU A 540 -9.19 4.35 -17.01
C LEU A 540 -10.61 4.97 -17.05
N THR A 541 -10.76 6.25 -16.70
CA THR A 541 -12.08 6.91 -16.70
C THR A 541 -12.67 7.08 -18.12
N GLU A 542 -11.84 7.15 -19.15
CA GLU A 542 -12.26 7.16 -20.55
C GLU A 542 -12.63 5.76 -21.06
N MET A 543 -11.88 4.72 -20.62
CA MET A 543 -12.12 3.34 -21.05
C MET A 543 -13.27 2.69 -20.29
N CYS A 544 -13.51 3.07 -19.04
CA CYS A 544 -14.61 2.60 -18.22
C CYS A 544 -15.38 3.77 -17.59
N PRO A 545 -16.05 4.61 -18.40
CA PRO A 545 -16.69 5.83 -17.90
C PRO A 545 -17.88 5.56 -16.97
N ASN A 546 -18.29 6.60 -16.26
CA ASN A 546 -19.53 6.60 -15.51
C ASN A 546 -20.70 6.08 -16.36
N GLY A 547 -21.55 5.22 -15.81
CA GLY A 547 -22.65 4.58 -16.52
C GLY A 547 -22.28 3.31 -17.30
N SER A 548 -21.01 2.91 -17.34
CA SER A 548 -20.58 1.61 -17.89
C SER A 548 -21.18 0.47 -17.08
N GLU A 549 -21.36 -0.67 -17.73
CA GLU A 549 -21.62 -1.92 -17.01
C GLU A 549 -20.43 -2.26 -16.10
N ARG A 550 -20.69 -2.99 -15.02
CA ARG A 550 -19.61 -3.47 -14.18
C ARG A 550 -18.74 -4.46 -14.95
N PRO A 551 -17.41 -4.32 -14.88
CA PRO A 551 -16.54 -5.31 -15.50
C PRO A 551 -16.78 -6.71 -14.93
N THR A 552 -16.78 -7.71 -15.80
CA THR A 552 -16.70 -9.13 -15.41
C THR A 552 -15.26 -9.58 -15.52
N LEU A 553 -14.67 -10.03 -14.43
CA LEU A 553 -13.27 -10.45 -14.36
C LEU A 553 -13.15 -11.97 -14.49
N THR A 554 -12.25 -12.41 -15.34
CA THR A 554 -11.84 -13.81 -15.48
C THR A 554 -10.33 -13.91 -15.30
N VAL A 555 -9.88 -14.91 -14.54
CA VAL A 555 -8.45 -15.19 -14.36
C VAL A 555 -8.14 -16.60 -14.86
N THR A 556 -7.18 -16.71 -15.77
CA THR A 556 -6.75 -18.00 -16.35
C THR A 556 -5.22 -18.00 -16.48
N ASP A 557 -4.56 -18.92 -15.79
CA ASP A 557 -3.11 -19.06 -15.79
C ASP A 557 -2.34 -17.75 -15.53
N GLY A 558 -2.85 -16.93 -14.60
CA GLY A 558 -2.25 -15.63 -14.26
C GLY A 558 -2.48 -14.53 -15.30
N LEU A 559 -3.28 -14.78 -16.33
CA LEU A 559 -3.82 -13.76 -17.22
C LEU A 559 -5.16 -13.28 -16.67
N TYR A 560 -5.26 -12.00 -16.42
CA TYR A 560 -6.47 -11.31 -15.98
C TYR A 560 -7.16 -10.71 -17.19
N HIS A 561 -8.45 -10.91 -17.30
CA HIS A 561 -9.28 -10.40 -18.37
C HIS A 561 -10.57 -9.82 -17.79
N ALA A 562 -10.72 -8.51 -17.85
CA ALA A 562 -11.94 -7.79 -17.51
C ALA A 562 -12.70 -7.41 -18.79
N LYS A 563 -14.04 -7.56 -18.76
CA LYS A 563 -14.92 -7.27 -19.90
C LYS A 563 -16.13 -6.46 -19.43
N TRP A 564 -16.52 -5.43 -20.19
CA TRP A 564 -17.72 -4.59 -19.91
C TRP A 564 -18.21 -3.91 -21.18
N HIS A 565 -19.38 -3.23 -21.08
CA HIS A 565 -19.85 -2.32 -22.12
C HIS A 565 -19.85 -0.87 -21.59
N LYS A 566 -19.42 0.06 -22.44
CA LYS A 566 -19.59 1.50 -22.21
C LYS A 566 -21.06 1.90 -22.28
N PRO A 567 -21.44 3.13 -21.85
CA PRO A 567 -22.82 3.61 -21.97
C PRO A 567 -23.37 3.64 -23.40
N ASP A 568 -22.50 3.78 -24.39
CA ASP A 568 -22.82 3.74 -25.82
C ASP A 568 -22.87 2.32 -26.40
N SER A 569 -22.80 1.29 -25.54
CA SER A 569 -22.77 -0.12 -25.87
C SER A 569 -21.49 -0.60 -26.56
N THR A 570 -20.42 0.18 -26.58
CA THR A 570 -19.10 -0.26 -27.05
C THR A 570 -18.56 -1.35 -26.11
N GLU A 571 -18.23 -2.52 -26.66
CA GLU A 571 -17.59 -3.61 -25.90
C GLU A 571 -16.14 -3.27 -25.61
N MET A 572 -15.75 -3.44 -24.36
CA MET A 572 -14.41 -3.16 -23.86
C MET A 572 -13.81 -4.39 -23.18
N HIS A 573 -12.52 -4.57 -23.37
CA HIS A 573 -11.73 -5.56 -22.65
C HIS A 573 -10.49 -4.92 -22.08
N ALA A 574 -10.04 -5.45 -20.93
CA ALA A 574 -8.76 -5.11 -20.34
C ALA A 574 -7.99 -6.38 -20.01
N LEU A 575 -6.72 -6.44 -20.41
CA LEU A 575 -5.85 -7.59 -20.22
C LEU A 575 -4.58 -7.19 -19.48
N TRP A 576 -4.19 -7.98 -18.49
CA TRP A 576 -2.89 -7.84 -17.81
C TRP A 576 -2.42 -9.17 -17.21
N ALA A 577 -1.11 -9.27 -16.97
CA ALA A 577 -0.49 -10.39 -16.28
C ALA A 577 0.48 -9.83 -15.22
N PRO A 578 0.13 -9.87 -13.94
CA PRO A 578 0.95 -9.29 -12.85
C PRO A 578 2.33 -9.91 -12.75
N THR A 579 2.45 -11.16 -13.14
CA THR A 579 3.71 -11.92 -13.11
C THR A 579 3.96 -12.58 -14.46
N GLY A 580 5.22 -12.49 -14.93
CA GLY A 580 5.64 -13.09 -16.19
C GLY A 580 5.11 -12.34 -17.43
N ASN A 581 5.21 -13.01 -18.57
CA ASN A 581 4.74 -12.53 -19.87
C ASN A 581 3.76 -13.54 -20.45
N LYS A 582 2.63 -13.07 -20.97
CA LYS A 582 1.63 -13.89 -21.66
C LYS A 582 1.46 -13.40 -23.08
N THR A 583 1.61 -14.28 -24.05
CA THR A 583 1.31 -13.97 -25.45
C THR A 583 -0.16 -14.30 -25.72
N VAL A 584 -0.91 -13.30 -26.15
CA VAL A 584 -2.34 -13.44 -26.46
C VAL A 584 -2.58 -13.18 -27.93
N ARG A 585 -3.24 -14.12 -28.62
CA ARG A 585 -3.65 -13.95 -30.00
C ARG A 585 -5.04 -13.32 -30.06
N ILE A 586 -5.14 -12.17 -30.72
CA ILE A 586 -6.40 -11.46 -30.91
C ILE A 586 -7.09 -11.99 -32.17
N LYS A 587 -8.24 -12.65 -32.02
CA LYS A 587 -9.16 -12.94 -33.13
C LYS A 587 -10.21 -11.85 -33.17
N LYS A 588 -10.28 -11.09 -34.26
CA LYS A 588 -11.18 -9.95 -34.41
C LYS A 588 -12.42 -10.26 -35.27
N HIS A 589 -13.56 -9.71 -34.86
CA HIS A 589 -14.66 -9.33 -35.73
C HIS A 589 -14.60 -7.79 -35.89
N GLY A 590 -14.36 -7.32 -37.10
CA GLY A 590 -14.35 -5.87 -37.34
C GLY A 590 -13.04 -5.12 -36.99
N HIS A 591 -13.18 -3.84 -36.75
CA HIS A 591 -12.08 -2.96 -36.36
C HIS A 591 -11.96 -2.98 -34.84
N ILE A 592 -10.79 -3.33 -34.33
CA ILE A 592 -10.44 -3.17 -32.91
C ILE A 592 -9.35 -2.12 -32.77
N LYS A 593 -9.39 -1.40 -31.67
CA LYS A 593 -8.30 -0.53 -31.25
C LYS A 593 -7.71 -1.06 -29.95
N VAL A 594 -6.41 -0.99 -29.80
CA VAL A 594 -5.69 -1.41 -28.60
C VAL A 594 -4.96 -0.22 -28.02
N TYR A 595 -5.13 0.00 -26.74
CA TYR A 595 -4.47 1.09 -26.02
C TYR A 595 -3.66 0.50 -24.86
N ASP A 596 -2.53 1.12 -24.53
CA ASP A 596 -1.85 0.85 -23.27
C ASP A 596 -2.56 1.53 -22.10
N HIS A 597 -2.06 1.31 -20.88
CA HIS A 597 -2.64 1.90 -19.65
C HIS A 597 -2.52 3.42 -19.57
N LEU A 598 -1.71 4.06 -20.41
CA LEU A 598 -1.56 5.51 -20.53
C LEU A 598 -2.38 6.10 -21.68
N GLY A 599 -3.18 5.29 -22.38
CA GLY A 599 -4.04 5.72 -23.47
C GLY A 599 -3.35 5.79 -24.84
N ASN A 600 -2.10 5.34 -24.96
CA ASN A 600 -1.41 5.34 -26.25
C ASN A 600 -1.90 4.20 -27.13
N LEU A 601 -2.16 4.50 -28.40
CA LEU A 601 -2.57 3.48 -29.37
C LEU A 601 -1.42 2.51 -29.67
N VAL A 602 -1.67 1.22 -29.46
CA VAL A 602 -0.70 0.15 -29.68
C VAL A 602 -0.90 -0.46 -31.07
N ASN A 603 0.09 -0.32 -31.94
CA ASN A 603 0.08 -0.94 -33.27
C ASN A 603 0.40 -2.44 -33.19
N SER A 604 -0.61 -3.29 -33.16
CA SER A 604 -0.44 -4.75 -33.22
C SER A 604 -0.38 -5.23 -34.68
N LYS A 605 0.81 -5.25 -35.28
CA LYS A 605 0.99 -5.70 -36.68
C LYS A 605 0.63 -7.19 -36.87
N ASP A 606 0.78 -8.03 -35.83
CA ASP A 606 0.73 -9.49 -35.95
C ASP A 606 -0.48 -10.16 -35.26
N LYS A 607 -1.52 -9.40 -34.91
CA LYS A 607 -2.68 -9.95 -34.18
C LYS A 607 -2.31 -10.64 -32.85
N THR A 608 -1.12 -10.38 -32.34
CA THR A 608 -0.63 -10.89 -31.06
C THR A 608 -0.26 -9.74 -30.14
N LEU A 609 -0.59 -9.86 -28.86
CA LEU A 609 -0.16 -8.96 -27.81
C LEU A 609 0.71 -9.71 -26.80
N ASN A 610 1.80 -9.09 -26.40
CA ASN A 610 2.62 -9.57 -25.30
C ASN A 610 2.17 -8.86 -24.02
N ILE A 611 1.36 -9.55 -23.22
CA ILE A 611 0.74 -9.03 -22.03
C ILE A 611 1.70 -9.16 -20.84
N LYS A 612 1.91 -8.05 -20.16
CA LYS A 612 2.69 -7.94 -18.92
C LYS A 612 1.80 -7.36 -17.81
N GLU A 613 2.41 -6.81 -16.77
CA GLU A 613 1.69 -6.20 -15.64
C GLU A 613 0.90 -4.93 -16.00
N SER A 614 1.25 -4.24 -17.11
CA SER A 614 0.49 -3.10 -17.62
C SER A 614 -0.84 -3.56 -18.22
N VAL A 615 -1.89 -2.79 -17.98
CA VAL A 615 -3.19 -3.04 -18.60
C VAL A 615 -3.16 -2.64 -20.06
N TYR A 616 -3.66 -3.53 -20.93
CA TYR A 616 -3.99 -3.23 -22.31
C TYR A 616 -5.50 -3.19 -22.47
N TYR A 617 -6.02 -2.07 -22.93
CA TYR A 617 -7.44 -1.92 -23.26
C TYR A 617 -7.67 -2.25 -24.74
N ILE A 618 -8.74 -3.00 -25.00
CA ILE A 618 -9.16 -3.35 -26.34
C ILE A 618 -10.60 -2.90 -26.53
N GLU A 619 -10.82 -2.03 -27.50
CA GLU A 619 -12.12 -1.50 -27.91
C GLU A 619 -12.63 -2.30 -29.10
N GLY A 620 -13.81 -2.91 -29.00
CA GLY A 620 -14.49 -3.68 -30.05
C GLY A 620 -14.64 -5.17 -29.70
N ASP A 621 -15.51 -5.85 -30.47
CA ASP A 621 -15.90 -7.23 -30.23
C ASP A 621 -14.73 -8.21 -30.43
N LEU A 622 -14.45 -8.99 -29.40
CA LEU A 622 -13.51 -10.10 -29.47
C LEU A 622 -14.26 -11.43 -29.60
N ILE A 623 -13.85 -12.26 -30.56
CA ILE A 623 -14.31 -13.66 -30.59
C ILE A 623 -13.73 -14.38 -29.37
N SER A 624 -14.57 -15.07 -28.65
CA SER A 624 -14.47 -15.57 -27.28
C SER A 624 -13.38 -16.58 -26.94
N THR A 625 -12.18 -16.48 -27.53
CA THR A 625 -11.07 -17.35 -27.16
C THR A 625 -9.74 -16.57 -27.17
N LEU A 626 -9.46 -15.92 -26.02
CA LEU A 626 -8.11 -15.52 -25.68
C LEU A 626 -7.37 -16.78 -25.24
N PHE A 627 -6.64 -17.43 -26.13
CA PHE A 627 -5.76 -18.53 -25.76
C PHE A 627 -4.38 -17.97 -25.47
N PRO A 628 -3.76 -18.26 -24.31
CA PRO A 628 -2.33 -18.16 -24.19
C PRO A 628 -1.71 -19.09 -25.27
N CYS A 629 -0.80 -18.55 -26.03
CA CYS A 629 -0.05 -19.35 -27.03
C CYS A 629 1.01 -20.16 -26.34
#